data_74622b870751a6b098f71b0ee3571a00
#
_entry.id   74622b870751a6b098f71b0ee3571a00
#
_cell.length_a   1.000
_cell.length_b   1.000
_cell.length_c   1.000
_cell.angle_alpha   90.00
_cell.angle_beta   90.00
_cell.angle_gamma   90.00
#
_symmetry.space_group_name_H-M   'P 1'
#
loop_
_entity.id
_entity.type
_entity.pdbx_description
1 polymer ?
#
loop_
_entity_poly.entity_id
_entity_poly.type
_entity_poly.pdbx_seq_one_letter_code
_entity_poly.pdbx_strand_id
1 'polypeptide(L)'
;YYDDNKPKFVRPEAYHTRHILAAYFPPEALRNQTIKELQKNKEYFARLAEEKIDKVVDELKKGADFEELAKTHSDDESSRDNGGDLDFIYKGVFEASFDEAAGKLKPGETSGKIQTRFGFHVIQLIDKKPSETATFDEMKPGIQKHLFMEEAKKQVAAYVEKLRQTAKIETFF
;
A
#
# COMPACT_ATOMS: atom_id res chain seq x y z
N TYR A 1 27.28 -8.40 9.78
CA TYR A 1 25.83 -8.21 9.95
C TYR A 1 25.13 -7.98 8.62
N TYR A 2 25.60 -7.03 7.78
CA TYR A 2 24.99 -6.75 6.49
C TYR A 2 25.01 -7.99 5.58
N ASP A 3 26.17 -8.63 5.42
CA ASP A 3 26.32 -9.80 4.55
C ASP A 3 25.48 -11.00 5.00
N ASP A 4 25.40 -11.22 6.30
CA ASP A 4 24.60 -12.31 6.90
C ASP A 4 23.08 -12.03 6.84
N ASN A 5 22.70 -10.78 6.60
CA ASN A 5 21.30 -10.34 6.61
C ASN A 5 20.86 -9.68 5.30
N LYS A 6 21.58 -9.87 4.20
CA LYS A 6 21.26 -9.30 2.87
C LYS A 6 19.79 -9.39 2.48
N PRO A 7 19.09 -10.51 2.72
CA PRO A 7 17.65 -10.60 2.40
C PRO A 7 16.77 -9.55 3.08
N LYS A 8 17.19 -9.02 4.25
CA LYS A 8 16.46 -7.97 4.98
C LYS A 8 16.62 -6.58 4.36
N PHE A 9 17.58 -6.42 3.46
CA PHE A 9 17.89 -5.17 2.79
C PHE A 9 17.43 -5.14 1.33
N VAL A 10 16.65 -6.13 0.92
CA VAL A 10 16.02 -6.14 -0.39
C VAL A 10 14.83 -5.17 -0.39
N ARG A 11 14.89 -4.18 -1.27
CA ARG A 11 13.75 -3.35 -1.64
C ARG A 11 12.96 -4.11 -2.70
N PRO A 12 11.69 -4.41 -2.49
CA PRO A 12 10.89 -5.07 -3.51
C PRO A 12 10.73 -4.19 -4.75
N GLU A 13 10.17 -4.75 -5.83
CA GLU A 13 9.75 -3.96 -6.99
C GLU A 13 8.85 -2.80 -6.56
N ALA A 14 8.96 -1.67 -7.23
CA ALA A 14 8.09 -0.53 -7.02
C ALA A 14 7.44 -0.11 -8.34
N TYR A 15 6.18 0.26 -8.27
CA TYR A 15 5.37 0.68 -9.40
C TYR A 15 4.89 2.11 -9.20
N HIS A 16 5.20 3.00 -10.15
CA HIS A 16 4.54 4.30 -10.24
C HIS A 16 3.28 4.11 -11.06
N THR A 17 2.14 4.26 -10.42
CA THR A 17 0.85 4.00 -11.04
C THR A 17 -0.13 5.14 -10.83
N ARG A 18 -1.06 5.27 -11.76
CA ARG A 18 -2.33 5.97 -11.55
C ARG A 18 -3.44 4.96 -11.42
N HIS A 19 -4.46 5.28 -10.65
CA HIS A 19 -5.65 4.43 -10.58
C HIS A 19 -6.95 5.22 -10.59
N ILE A 20 -8.00 4.54 -10.98
CA ILE A 20 -9.39 4.99 -10.86
C ILE A 20 -10.12 3.94 -10.05
N LEU A 21 -10.73 4.34 -8.94
CA LEU A 21 -11.51 3.48 -8.07
C LEU A 21 -13.01 3.72 -8.28
N ALA A 22 -13.76 2.68 -8.54
CA ALA A 22 -15.20 2.63 -8.33
C ALA A 22 -15.47 1.83 -7.06
N ALA A 23 -15.72 2.54 -5.97
CA ALA A 23 -15.84 1.95 -4.64
C ALA A 23 -17.16 1.21 -4.45
N TYR A 24 -17.14 0.08 -3.74
CA TYR A 24 -18.38 -0.59 -3.29
C TYR A 24 -19.25 0.32 -2.41
N PHE A 25 -18.59 1.17 -1.61
CA PHE A 25 -19.27 2.20 -0.84
C PHE A 25 -18.62 3.55 -1.17
N PRO A 26 -19.18 4.31 -2.11
CA PRO A 26 -18.61 5.60 -2.49
C PRO A 26 -18.68 6.59 -1.32
N PRO A 27 -17.79 7.60 -1.28
CA PRO A 27 -17.69 8.55 -0.17
C PRO A 27 -19.02 9.22 0.19
N GLU A 28 -19.85 9.51 -0.79
CA GLU A 28 -21.18 10.10 -0.58
C GLU A 28 -22.12 9.14 0.20
N ALA A 29 -22.11 7.85 -0.14
CA ALA A 29 -22.90 6.86 0.57
C ALA A 29 -22.40 6.69 2.01
N LEU A 30 -21.08 6.69 2.23
CA LEU A 30 -20.47 6.62 3.56
C LEU A 30 -20.81 7.82 4.44
N ARG A 31 -21.00 9.02 3.86
CA ARG A 31 -21.38 10.23 4.58
C ARG A 31 -22.86 10.26 4.97
N ASN A 32 -23.73 9.64 4.17
CA ASN A 32 -25.19 9.82 4.24
C ASN A 32 -25.94 8.59 4.76
N GLN A 33 -25.29 7.44 4.93
CA GLN A 33 -25.93 6.19 5.32
C GLN A 33 -25.23 5.53 6.51
N THR A 34 -26.00 4.81 7.31
CA THR A 34 -25.47 4.00 8.42
C THR A 34 -24.85 2.72 7.87
N ILE A 35 -23.94 2.11 8.64
CA ILE A 35 -23.30 0.82 8.30
C ILE A 35 -24.34 -0.25 7.98
N LYS A 36 -25.46 -0.27 8.72
CA LYS A 36 -26.54 -1.26 8.51
C LYS A 36 -27.23 -1.08 7.16
N GLU A 37 -27.48 0.16 6.76
CA GLU A 37 -28.06 0.50 5.45
C GLU A 37 -27.11 0.15 4.31
N LEU A 38 -25.83 0.48 4.46
CA LEU A 38 -24.79 0.12 3.49
C LEU A 38 -24.69 -1.39 3.30
N GLN A 39 -24.69 -2.16 4.40
CA GLN A 39 -24.66 -3.63 4.34
C GLN A 39 -25.92 -4.20 3.65
N LYS A 40 -27.10 -3.65 3.94
CA LYS A 40 -28.35 -4.06 3.31
C LYS A 40 -28.34 -3.82 1.78
N ASN A 41 -27.69 -2.75 1.34
CA ASN A 41 -27.63 -2.33 -0.06
C ASN A 41 -26.30 -2.72 -0.75
N LYS A 42 -25.51 -3.63 -0.17
CA LYS A 42 -24.19 -3.99 -0.69
C LYS A 42 -24.19 -4.43 -2.15
N GLU A 43 -25.15 -5.28 -2.53
CA GLU A 43 -25.24 -5.79 -3.92
C GLU A 43 -25.62 -4.68 -4.91
N TYR A 44 -26.47 -3.76 -4.49
CA TYR A 44 -26.83 -2.59 -5.29
C TYR A 44 -25.61 -1.71 -5.55
N PHE A 45 -24.84 -1.38 -4.51
CA PHE A 45 -23.63 -0.58 -4.65
C PHE A 45 -22.53 -1.31 -5.45
N ALA A 46 -22.37 -2.62 -5.27
CA ALA A 46 -21.41 -3.40 -6.05
C ALA A 46 -21.73 -3.35 -7.55
N ARG A 47 -23.01 -3.44 -7.93
CA ARG A 47 -23.43 -3.30 -9.31
C ARG A 47 -23.18 -1.89 -9.86
N LEU A 48 -23.49 -0.85 -9.10
CA LEU A 48 -23.19 0.52 -9.50
C LEU A 48 -21.70 0.77 -9.71
N ALA A 49 -20.86 0.24 -8.82
CA ALA A 49 -19.41 0.32 -8.94
C ALA A 49 -18.92 -0.40 -10.21
N GLU A 50 -19.49 -1.57 -10.51
CA GLU A 50 -19.15 -2.31 -11.71
C GLU A 50 -19.56 -1.58 -12.98
N GLU A 51 -20.80 -1.08 -13.06
CA GLU A 51 -21.27 -0.27 -14.18
C GLU A 51 -20.44 1.00 -14.39
N LYS A 52 -19.99 1.63 -13.29
CA LYS A 52 -19.15 2.83 -13.32
C LYS A 52 -17.78 2.51 -13.90
N ILE A 53 -17.11 1.47 -13.41
CA ILE A 53 -15.76 1.14 -13.88
C ILE A 53 -15.77 0.62 -15.32
N ASP A 54 -16.82 -0.10 -15.73
CA ASP A 54 -16.95 -0.58 -17.11
C ASP A 54 -17.06 0.60 -18.10
N LYS A 55 -17.79 1.66 -17.74
CA LYS A 55 -17.82 2.91 -18.53
C LYS A 55 -16.44 3.54 -18.65
N VAL A 56 -15.72 3.65 -17.53
CA VAL A 56 -14.35 4.18 -17.52
C VAL A 56 -13.43 3.36 -18.43
N VAL A 57 -13.49 2.03 -18.35
CA VAL A 57 -12.71 1.13 -19.22
C VAL A 57 -13.03 1.37 -20.70
N ASP A 58 -14.31 1.56 -21.04
CA ASP A 58 -14.73 1.79 -22.42
C ASP A 58 -14.31 3.17 -22.95
N GLU A 59 -14.29 4.19 -22.10
CA GLU A 59 -13.78 5.52 -22.45
C GLU A 59 -12.27 5.51 -22.65
N LEU A 60 -11.53 4.82 -21.79
CA LEU A 60 -10.07 4.62 -21.94
C LEU A 60 -9.74 3.89 -23.25
N LYS A 61 -10.50 2.85 -23.63
CA LYS A 61 -10.34 2.15 -24.93
C LYS A 61 -10.57 3.05 -26.13
N LYS A 62 -11.41 4.09 -25.99
CA LYS A 62 -11.66 5.12 -27.01
C LYS A 62 -10.60 6.22 -27.04
N GLY A 63 -9.61 6.16 -26.15
CA GLY A 63 -8.51 7.12 -26.07
C GLY A 63 -8.74 8.32 -25.18
N ALA A 64 -9.71 8.24 -24.26
CA ALA A 64 -9.91 9.30 -23.26
C ALA A 64 -8.70 9.41 -22.33
N ASP A 65 -8.45 10.62 -21.85
CA ASP A 65 -7.35 10.91 -20.95
C ASP A 65 -7.59 10.29 -19.56
N PHE A 66 -6.58 9.58 -19.04
CA PHE A 66 -6.69 8.86 -17.77
C PHE A 66 -6.84 9.81 -16.58
N GLU A 67 -6.09 10.92 -16.57
CA GLU A 67 -6.11 11.89 -15.47
C GLU A 67 -7.48 12.57 -15.36
N GLU A 68 -8.05 12.95 -16.49
CA GLU A 68 -9.38 13.58 -16.53
C GLU A 68 -10.49 12.60 -16.12
N LEU A 69 -10.38 11.34 -16.51
CA LEU A 69 -11.30 10.30 -16.05
C LEU A 69 -11.14 10.02 -14.54
N ALA A 70 -9.92 10.04 -14.01
CA ALA A 70 -9.68 9.90 -12.59
C ALA A 70 -10.32 11.05 -11.80
N LYS A 71 -10.11 12.29 -12.21
CA LYS A 71 -10.71 13.48 -11.56
C LYS A 71 -12.23 13.44 -11.55
N THR A 72 -12.83 12.89 -12.62
CA THR A 72 -14.28 12.92 -12.82
C THR A 72 -14.98 11.70 -12.19
N HIS A 73 -14.33 10.54 -12.22
CA HIS A 73 -14.97 9.27 -11.90
C HIS A 73 -14.38 8.54 -10.72
N SER A 74 -13.16 8.88 -10.22
CA SER A 74 -12.60 8.14 -9.11
C SER A 74 -13.31 8.44 -7.79
N ASP A 75 -13.58 7.37 -7.01
CA ASP A 75 -14.07 7.46 -5.64
C ASP A 75 -12.94 7.54 -4.62
N ASP A 76 -11.68 7.44 -5.07
CA ASP A 76 -10.52 7.67 -4.21
C ASP A 76 -10.24 9.18 -4.08
N GLU A 77 -10.77 9.79 -3.03
CA GLU A 77 -10.59 11.22 -2.75
C GLU A 77 -9.11 11.59 -2.50
N SER A 78 -8.25 10.63 -2.16
CA SER A 78 -6.85 10.91 -1.85
C SER A 78 -6.00 11.17 -3.08
N SER A 79 -6.30 10.52 -4.20
CA SER A 79 -5.56 10.64 -5.47
C SER A 79 -6.36 11.24 -6.62
N ARG A 80 -7.70 11.25 -6.53
CA ARG A 80 -8.60 11.73 -7.58
C ARG A 80 -8.19 13.07 -8.16
N ASP A 81 -7.99 14.08 -7.31
CA ASP A 81 -7.73 15.45 -7.73
C ASP A 81 -6.32 15.62 -8.34
N ASN A 82 -5.43 14.65 -8.08
CA ASN A 82 -4.12 14.51 -8.72
C ASN A 82 -4.13 13.52 -9.90
N GLY A 83 -5.28 13.34 -10.56
CA GLY A 83 -5.39 12.45 -11.72
C GLY A 83 -5.20 10.97 -11.41
N GLY A 84 -5.45 10.57 -10.16
CA GLY A 84 -5.30 9.19 -9.68
C GLY A 84 -3.87 8.77 -9.37
N ASP A 85 -2.90 9.68 -9.37
CA ASP A 85 -1.47 9.39 -9.16
C ASP A 85 -1.21 8.91 -7.73
N LEU A 86 -0.55 7.75 -7.63
CA LEU A 86 -0.20 7.10 -6.37
C LEU A 86 1.30 7.17 -6.05
N ASP A 87 2.10 7.81 -6.96
CA ASP A 87 3.56 7.80 -6.88
C ASP A 87 4.14 6.36 -6.89
N PHE A 88 5.40 6.19 -6.51
CA PHE A 88 6.05 4.89 -6.40
C PHE A 88 5.60 4.14 -5.15
N ILE A 89 4.99 2.99 -5.36
CA ILE A 89 4.54 2.10 -4.29
C ILE A 89 5.23 0.76 -4.43
N TYR A 90 5.75 0.26 -3.32
CA TYR A 90 6.39 -1.05 -3.28
C TYR A 90 5.34 -2.17 -3.39
N LYS A 91 5.69 -3.22 -4.12
CA LYS A 91 4.93 -4.45 -4.19
C LYS A 91 4.68 -5.02 -2.79
N GLY A 92 3.44 -5.41 -2.52
CA GLY A 92 2.98 -5.89 -1.21
C GLY A 92 2.30 -4.83 -0.35
N VAL A 93 2.24 -3.57 -0.79
CA VAL A 93 1.50 -2.50 -0.10
C VAL A 93 0.01 -2.59 -0.41
N PHE A 94 -0.33 -2.88 -1.66
CA PHE A 94 -1.72 -3.08 -2.10
C PHE A 94 -2.11 -4.56 -2.09
N GLU A 95 -3.35 -4.84 -2.46
CA GLU A 95 -3.83 -6.21 -2.60
C GLU A 95 -3.14 -6.93 -3.77
N ALA A 96 -3.00 -8.25 -3.63
CA ALA A 96 -2.32 -9.09 -4.62
C ALA A 96 -2.85 -8.89 -6.05
N SER A 97 -4.17 -8.71 -6.22
CA SER A 97 -4.79 -8.45 -7.53
C SER A 97 -4.31 -7.16 -8.18
N PHE A 98 -4.08 -6.11 -7.38
CA PHE A 98 -3.52 -4.84 -7.84
C PHE A 98 -2.05 -5.00 -8.25
N ASP A 99 -1.24 -5.60 -7.37
CA ASP A 99 0.18 -5.85 -7.63
C ASP A 99 0.42 -6.74 -8.86
N GLU A 100 -0.39 -7.79 -9.02
CA GLU A 100 -0.31 -8.66 -10.20
C GLU A 100 -0.65 -7.93 -11.49
N ALA A 101 -1.64 -7.05 -11.44
CA ALA A 101 -2.01 -6.27 -12.62
C ALA A 101 -0.91 -5.26 -12.96
N ALA A 102 -0.43 -4.47 -11.98
CA ALA A 102 0.65 -3.52 -12.17
C ALA A 102 1.93 -4.20 -12.68
N GLY A 103 2.25 -5.39 -12.12
CA GLY A 103 3.42 -6.16 -12.52
C GLY A 103 3.41 -6.65 -13.98
N LYS A 104 2.22 -6.89 -14.56
CA LYS A 104 2.04 -7.35 -15.96
C LYS A 104 2.08 -6.22 -16.98
N LEU A 105 1.82 -4.98 -16.55
CA LEU A 105 1.79 -3.82 -17.44
C LEU A 105 3.22 -3.37 -17.81
N LYS A 106 3.32 -2.74 -18.97
CA LYS A 106 4.48 -1.93 -19.38
C LYS A 106 4.18 -0.45 -19.13
N PRO A 107 5.22 0.39 -18.96
CA PRO A 107 5.01 1.84 -18.85
C PRO A 107 4.14 2.37 -19.99
N GLY A 108 3.12 3.14 -19.62
CA GLY A 108 2.09 3.68 -20.51
C GLY A 108 0.87 2.77 -20.72
N GLU A 109 0.94 1.49 -20.36
CA GLU A 109 -0.21 0.59 -20.51
C GLU A 109 -1.23 0.75 -19.37
N THR A 110 -2.50 0.51 -19.73
CA THR A 110 -3.63 0.54 -18.80
C THR A 110 -4.18 -0.88 -18.64
N SER A 111 -4.55 -1.25 -17.41
CA SER A 111 -5.16 -2.53 -17.11
C SER A 111 -6.62 -2.62 -17.56
N GLY A 112 -7.15 -3.82 -17.57
CA GLY A 112 -8.60 -4.02 -17.49
C GLY A 112 -9.16 -3.73 -16.09
N LYS A 113 -10.41 -4.06 -15.89
CA LYS A 113 -11.08 -4.02 -14.58
C LYS A 113 -10.43 -4.99 -13.60
N ILE A 114 -10.04 -4.51 -12.43
CA ILE A 114 -9.44 -5.26 -11.33
C ILE A 114 -10.36 -5.17 -10.13
N GLN A 115 -10.62 -6.28 -9.48
CA GLN A 115 -11.46 -6.34 -8.29
C GLN A 115 -10.59 -6.42 -7.02
N THR A 116 -10.93 -5.60 -6.03
CA THR A 116 -10.35 -5.63 -4.67
C THR A 116 -11.47 -5.60 -3.62
N ARG A 117 -11.11 -5.66 -2.35
CA ARG A 117 -12.10 -5.49 -1.26
C ARG A 117 -12.75 -4.09 -1.23
N PHE A 118 -12.13 -3.09 -1.83
CA PHE A 118 -12.65 -1.72 -1.85
C PHE A 118 -13.63 -1.46 -2.99
N GLY A 119 -13.52 -2.21 -4.08
CA GLY A 119 -14.30 -2.00 -5.28
C GLY A 119 -13.57 -2.49 -6.52
N PHE A 120 -13.89 -1.86 -7.64
CA PHE A 120 -13.24 -2.10 -8.92
C PHE A 120 -12.26 -0.98 -9.23
N HIS A 121 -11.11 -1.36 -9.78
CA HIS A 121 -10.04 -0.44 -10.17
C HIS A 121 -9.69 -0.60 -11.64
N VAL A 122 -9.17 0.47 -12.21
CA VAL A 122 -8.35 0.46 -13.42
C VAL A 122 -7.04 1.14 -13.08
N ILE A 123 -5.92 0.59 -13.56
CA ILE A 123 -4.57 1.07 -13.26
C ILE A 123 -3.90 1.44 -14.58
N GLN A 124 -3.16 2.54 -14.58
CA GLN A 124 -2.16 2.85 -15.60
C GLN A 124 -0.78 2.80 -14.97
N LEU A 125 0.13 2.03 -15.58
CA LEU A 125 1.52 2.01 -15.15
C LEU A 125 2.29 3.17 -15.81
N ILE A 126 2.93 4.01 -14.99
CA ILE A 126 3.75 5.14 -15.45
C ILE A 126 5.21 4.69 -15.55
N ASP A 127 5.72 4.08 -14.47
CA ASP A 127 7.10 3.62 -14.39
C ASP A 127 7.23 2.41 -13.46
N LYS A 128 8.34 1.68 -13.58
CA LYS A 128 8.61 0.46 -12.81
C LYS A 128 10.06 0.39 -12.40
N LYS A 129 10.31 0.25 -11.10
CA LYS A 129 11.63 0.00 -10.54
C LYS A 129 11.80 -1.46 -10.18
N PRO A 130 12.86 -2.13 -10.63
CA PRO A 130 13.10 -3.51 -10.27
C PRO A 130 13.43 -3.65 -8.78
N SER A 131 13.26 -4.86 -8.25
CA SER A 131 13.78 -5.20 -6.93
C SER A 131 15.29 -5.02 -6.89
N GLU A 132 15.77 -4.38 -5.84
CA GLU A 132 17.21 -4.15 -5.64
C GLU A 132 17.60 -4.41 -4.18
N THR A 133 18.86 -4.80 -3.95
CA THR A 133 19.40 -4.88 -2.60
C THR A 133 20.08 -3.55 -2.27
N ALA A 134 19.60 -2.88 -1.22
CA ALA A 134 20.21 -1.65 -0.74
C ALA A 134 21.68 -1.89 -0.38
N THR A 135 22.56 -1.00 -0.78
CA THR A 135 24.02 -1.14 -0.55
C THR A 135 24.37 -1.03 0.92
N PHE A 136 25.54 -1.57 1.30
CA PHE A 136 26.04 -1.41 2.67
C PHE A 136 26.16 0.05 3.08
N ASP A 137 26.64 0.92 2.21
CA ASP A 137 26.86 2.35 2.53
C ASP A 137 25.53 3.06 2.82
N GLU A 138 24.46 2.75 2.06
CA GLU A 138 23.12 3.26 2.32
C GLU A 138 22.58 2.77 3.68
N MET A 139 22.83 1.50 4.03
CA MET A 139 22.28 0.88 5.23
C MET A 139 23.13 1.08 6.47
N LYS A 140 24.40 1.49 6.31
CA LYS A 140 25.38 1.62 7.40
C LYS A 140 24.87 2.44 8.60
N PRO A 141 24.28 3.63 8.45
CA PRO A 141 23.79 4.39 9.60
C PRO A 141 22.69 3.66 10.37
N GLY A 142 21.76 3.01 9.64
CA GLY A 142 20.69 2.21 10.24
C GLY A 142 21.21 0.98 10.97
N ILE A 143 22.17 0.27 10.38
CA ILE A 143 22.83 -0.90 10.97
C ILE A 143 23.59 -0.50 12.24
N GLN A 144 24.35 0.59 12.21
CA GLN A 144 25.06 1.08 13.39
C GLN A 144 24.11 1.38 14.54
N LYS A 145 23.01 2.10 14.25
CA LYS A 145 21.98 2.38 15.26
C LYS A 145 21.35 1.10 15.82
N HIS A 146 21.02 0.16 14.96
CA HIS A 146 20.43 -1.12 15.35
C HIS A 146 21.37 -1.91 16.27
N LEU A 147 22.62 -2.09 15.87
CA LEU A 147 23.62 -2.84 16.65
C LEU A 147 23.92 -2.16 17.99
N PHE A 148 24.01 -0.82 18.01
CA PHE A 148 24.17 -0.07 19.25
C PHE A 148 23.01 -0.30 20.21
N MET A 149 21.77 -0.25 19.72
CA MET A 149 20.57 -0.49 20.53
C MET A 149 20.48 -1.93 21.04
N GLU A 150 20.87 -2.91 20.23
CA GLU A 150 20.94 -4.30 20.66
C GLU A 150 21.97 -4.51 21.77
N GLU A 151 23.17 -3.93 21.62
CA GLU A 151 24.22 -4.04 22.63
C GLU A 151 23.83 -3.32 23.93
N ALA A 152 23.27 -2.10 23.82
CA ALA A 152 22.75 -1.38 24.99
C ALA A 152 21.68 -2.20 25.74
N LYS A 153 20.75 -2.82 25.00
CA LYS A 153 19.72 -3.69 25.59
C LYS A 153 20.32 -4.90 26.33
N LYS A 154 21.34 -5.54 25.74
CA LYS A 154 22.06 -6.65 26.41
C LYS A 154 22.76 -6.21 27.69
N GLN A 155 23.44 -5.07 27.66
CA GLN A 155 24.13 -4.52 28.83
C GLN A 155 23.16 -4.15 29.94
N VAL A 156 22.03 -3.50 29.61
CA VAL A 156 20.98 -3.20 30.58
C VAL A 156 20.40 -4.48 31.19
N ALA A 157 20.10 -5.48 30.37
CA ALA A 157 19.58 -6.75 30.87
C ALA A 157 20.57 -7.46 31.81
N ALA A 158 21.87 -7.49 31.45
CA ALA A 158 22.94 -8.06 32.31
C ALA A 158 23.07 -7.28 33.61
N TYR A 159 23.00 -5.95 33.57
CA TYR A 159 23.07 -5.11 34.76
C TYR A 159 21.86 -5.33 35.68
N VAL A 160 20.66 -5.39 35.14
CA VAL A 160 19.43 -5.70 35.91
C VAL A 160 19.54 -7.07 36.59
N GLU A 161 20.04 -8.08 35.87
CA GLU A 161 20.22 -9.42 36.43
C GLU A 161 21.23 -9.41 37.56
N LYS A 162 22.37 -8.70 37.42
CA LYS A 162 23.33 -8.51 38.48
C LYS A 162 22.71 -7.81 39.71
N LEU A 163 21.91 -6.79 39.51
CA LEU A 163 21.20 -6.13 40.60
C LEU A 163 20.22 -7.06 41.32
N ARG A 164 19.48 -7.88 40.60
CA ARG A 164 18.56 -8.87 41.18
C ARG A 164 19.24 -9.88 42.07
N GLN A 165 20.47 -10.29 41.74
CA GLN A 165 21.25 -11.24 42.52
C GLN A 165 21.78 -10.61 43.82
N THR A 166 21.96 -9.28 43.85
CA THR A 166 22.55 -8.58 44.99
C THR A 166 21.50 -7.79 45.82
N ALA A 167 20.36 -7.50 45.28
CA ALA A 167 19.32 -6.72 45.96
C ALA A 167 18.41 -7.62 46.81
N LYS A 168 18.12 -7.15 48.01
CA LYS A 168 17.06 -7.71 48.85
C LYS A 168 15.73 -7.13 48.40
N ILE A 169 14.91 -7.90 47.68
CA ILE A 169 13.61 -7.46 47.15
C ILE A 169 12.54 -7.82 48.19
N GLU A 170 11.91 -6.83 48.77
CA GLU A 170 10.71 -7.01 49.61
C GLU A 170 9.48 -6.56 48.81
N THR A 171 8.50 -7.47 48.62
CA THR A 171 7.22 -7.17 48.00
C THR A 171 6.16 -7.00 49.06
N PHE A 172 5.51 -5.83 49.08
CA PHE A 172 4.36 -5.56 49.95
C PHE A 172 3.09 -5.70 49.06
N PHE A 173 2.24 -6.64 49.45
CA PHE A 173 0.92 -6.86 48.83
C PHE A 173 -0.17 -6.31 49.79
#